data_9cd0d53802cada92cad21bbe827ffae4
#
_entry.id   9cd0d53802cada92cad21bbe827ffae4
#
_cell.length_a   1.000
_cell.length_b   1.000
_cell.length_c   1.000
_cell.angle_alpha   90.00
_cell.angle_beta   90.00
_cell.angle_gamma   90.00
#
_symmetry.space_group_name_H-M   'P 1'
#
loop_
_entity.id
_entity.type
_entity.pdbx_description
1 polymer ?
#
loop_
_entity_poly.entity_id
_entity_poly.type
_entity_poly.pdbx_seq_one_letter_code
_entity_poly.pdbx_strand_id
1 'polypeptide(L)'
;MILGDYLAGEYRAELELFRAALDSVPDGQFHVASLSHSPAWHALHVADWLRLMVVDDRTPNYHYLGWEDSERVRALATQPAPLDDTAPRAEILARLDQIGAQVGDFLTGKDEAALDGEVFSAATASGTRPRLTALGMQLRHVAYHRGQVQLGKKSR
;
A
#
# COMPACT_ATOMS: atom_id res chain seq x y z
N MET A 1 8.73 -1.87 25.10
CA MET A 1 8.22 -1.32 23.82
C MET A 1 6.98 -2.10 23.43
N ILE A 2 5.91 -1.42 23.12
CA ILE A 2 4.67 -2.04 22.64
C ILE A 2 4.85 -2.43 21.17
N LEU A 3 4.40 -3.62 20.77
CA LEU A 3 4.60 -4.14 19.40
C LEU A 3 4.07 -3.19 18.32
N GLY A 4 2.89 -2.61 18.54
CA GLY A 4 2.30 -1.66 17.60
C GLY A 4 3.12 -0.40 17.42
N ASP A 5 3.73 0.13 18.48
CA ASP A 5 4.62 1.31 18.39
C ASP A 5 5.88 1.00 17.58
N TYR A 6 6.45 -0.19 17.77
CA TYR A 6 7.57 -0.65 16.96
C TYR A 6 7.19 -0.75 15.49
N LEU A 7 6.06 -1.42 15.18
CA LEU A 7 5.58 -1.56 13.81
C LEU A 7 5.23 -0.20 13.18
N ALA A 8 4.60 0.71 13.94
CA ALA A 8 4.31 2.07 13.46
C ALA A 8 5.59 2.82 13.06
N GLY A 9 6.68 2.65 13.84
CA GLY A 9 8.00 3.18 13.52
C GLY A 9 8.58 2.60 12.23
N GLU A 10 8.52 1.27 12.06
CA GLU A 10 9.01 0.58 10.87
C GLU A 10 8.23 0.99 9.60
N TYR A 11 6.91 1.05 9.68
CA TYR A 11 6.08 1.51 8.56
C TYR A 11 6.38 2.97 8.20
N ARG A 12 6.53 3.84 9.19
CA ARG A 12 6.90 5.24 8.95
C ARG A 12 8.22 5.34 8.21
N ALA A 13 9.25 4.66 8.70
CA ALA A 13 10.58 4.69 8.10
C ALA A 13 10.57 4.18 6.65
N GLU A 14 9.90 3.05 6.37
CA GLU A 14 9.84 2.51 5.02
C GLU A 14 8.99 3.36 4.08
N LEU A 15 7.88 3.94 4.56
CA LEU A 15 7.05 4.86 3.77
C LEU A 15 7.77 6.17 3.47
N GLU A 16 8.58 6.70 4.38
CA GLU A 16 9.45 7.85 4.12
C GLU A 16 10.46 7.57 3.00
N LEU A 17 11.08 6.39 3.00
CA LEU A 17 11.99 5.96 1.94
C LEU A 17 11.25 5.77 0.60
N PHE A 18 10.08 5.18 0.62
CA PHE A 18 9.23 5.03 -0.58
C PHE A 18 8.80 6.38 -1.13
N ARG A 19 8.36 7.28 -0.24
CA ARG A 19 7.97 8.66 -0.60
C ARG A 19 9.15 9.42 -1.21
N ALA A 20 10.35 9.31 -0.65
CA ALA A 20 11.57 9.91 -1.21
C ALA A 20 11.91 9.34 -2.60
N ALA A 21 11.73 8.02 -2.82
CA ALA A 21 11.91 7.41 -4.13
C ALA A 21 10.92 7.98 -5.17
N LEU A 22 9.65 8.13 -4.80
CA LEU A 22 8.62 8.74 -5.65
C LEU A 22 8.93 10.22 -5.94
N ASP A 23 9.35 10.99 -4.94
CA ASP A 23 9.71 12.41 -5.08
C ASP A 23 10.90 12.61 -6.04
N SER A 24 11.79 11.65 -6.10
CA SER A 24 12.97 11.71 -6.98
C SER A 24 12.66 11.40 -8.45
N VAL A 25 11.43 10.94 -8.77
CA VAL A 25 11.01 10.73 -10.16
C VAL A 25 10.75 12.08 -10.83
N PRO A 26 11.31 12.37 -12.02
CA PRO A 26 11.01 13.60 -12.76
C PRO A 26 9.51 13.71 -13.08
N ASP A 27 8.97 14.93 -13.09
CA ASP A 27 7.52 15.17 -13.30
C ASP A 27 7.00 14.53 -14.59
N GLY A 28 7.72 14.64 -15.69
CA GLY A 28 7.32 14.05 -16.97
C GLY A 28 7.34 12.52 -17.00
N GLN A 29 7.83 11.85 -15.96
CA GLN A 29 7.93 10.39 -15.87
C GLN A 29 7.00 9.78 -14.81
N PHE A 30 6.38 10.58 -13.96
CA PHE A 30 5.57 10.08 -12.84
C PHE A 30 4.39 9.22 -13.29
N HIS A 31 3.76 9.55 -14.41
CA HIS A 31 2.64 8.82 -15.00
C HIS A 31 3.05 7.87 -16.14
N VAL A 32 4.34 7.73 -16.41
CA VAL A 32 4.85 6.89 -17.51
C VAL A 32 5.28 5.54 -16.96
N ALA A 33 4.69 4.47 -17.52
CA ALA A 33 5.09 3.12 -17.17
C ALA A 33 6.56 2.86 -17.54
N SER A 34 7.27 2.22 -16.64
CA SER A 34 8.59 1.66 -16.85
C SER A 34 8.64 0.29 -16.19
N LEU A 35 9.28 -0.67 -16.82
CA LEU A 35 9.17 -2.09 -16.46
C LEU A 35 7.73 -2.58 -16.63
N SER A 36 6.86 -2.45 -15.64
CA SER A 36 5.44 -2.88 -15.73
C SER A 36 4.44 -1.77 -15.48
N HIS A 37 4.72 -0.87 -14.53
CA HIS A 37 3.78 0.14 -14.07
C HIS A 37 4.46 1.51 -13.90
N SER A 38 3.63 2.58 -13.85
CA SER A 38 4.08 3.92 -13.55
C SER A 38 4.36 4.13 -12.06
N PRO A 39 5.18 5.12 -11.67
CA PRO A 39 5.30 5.55 -10.29
C PRO A 39 3.95 5.91 -9.64
N ALA A 40 3.05 6.55 -10.37
CA ALA A 40 1.68 6.84 -9.95
C ALA A 40 0.92 5.56 -9.56
N TRP A 41 0.97 4.54 -10.40
CA TRP A 41 0.37 3.24 -10.12
C TRP A 41 0.97 2.60 -8.86
N HIS A 42 2.31 2.61 -8.71
CA HIS A 42 2.97 2.04 -7.53
C HIS A 42 2.53 2.73 -6.24
N ALA A 43 2.38 4.06 -6.25
CA ALA A 43 1.91 4.82 -5.09
C ALA A 43 0.48 4.40 -4.69
N LEU A 44 -0.45 4.32 -5.65
CA LEU A 44 -1.83 3.91 -5.40
C LEU A 44 -1.93 2.44 -5.00
N HIS A 45 -1.14 1.56 -5.60
CA HIS A 45 -1.07 0.14 -5.27
C HIS A 45 -0.64 -0.11 -3.82
N VAL A 46 0.42 0.54 -3.39
CA VAL A 46 0.88 0.47 -1.99
C VAL A 46 -0.17 1.04 -1.05
N ALA A 47 -0.75 2.21 -1.37
CA ALA A 47 -1.80 2.82 -0.55
C ALA A 47 -3.02 1.88 -0.40
N ASP A 48 -3.48 1.26 -1.49
CA ASP A 48 -4.63 0.34 -1.48
C ASP A 48 -4.35 -0.91 -0.63
N TRP A 49 -3.19 -1.54 -0.76
CA TRP A 49 -2.84 -2.69 0.05
C TRP A 49 -2.68 -2.36 1.53
N LEU A 50 -2.08 -1.23 1.88
CA LEU A 50 -1.97 -0.78 3.27
C LEU A 50 -3.35 -0.50 3.88
N ARG A 51 -4.22 0.15 3.13
CA ARG A 51 -5.59 0.43 3.57
C ARG A 51 -6.37 -0.85 3.82
N LEU A 52 -6.26 -1.84 2.93
CA LEU A 52 -6.98 -3.10 3.04
C LEU A 52 -6.42 -4.02 4.13
N MET A 53 -5.10 -4.22 4.18
CA MET A 53 -4.49 -5.26 4.99
C MET A 53 -3.93 -4.77 6.33
N VAL A 54 -3.68 -3.49 6.50
CA VAL A 54 -3.24 -2.90 7.77
C VAL A 54 -4.41 -2.22 8.47
N VAL A 55 -5.06 -1.28 7.80
CA VAL A 55 -6.18 -0.51 8.36
C VAL A 55 -7.50 -1.31 8.39
N ASP A 56 -7.58 -2.37 7.58
CA ASP A 56 -8.76 -3.24 7.43
C ASP A 56 -10.02 -2.48 6.94
N ASP A 57 -9.84 -1.49 6.10
CA ASP A 57 -10.94 -0.78 5.43
C ASP A 57 -11.49 -1.65 4.29
N ARG A 58 -12.74 -2.08 4.40
CA ARG A 58 -13.43 -2.96 3.42
C ARG A 58 -14.32 -2.19 2.44
N THR A 59 -14.21 -0.87 2.34
CA THR A 59 -14.95 -0.07 1.36
C THR A 59 -14.63 -0.56 -0.07
N PRO A 60 -15.63 -0.94 -0.89
CA PRO A 60 -15.40 -1.67 -2.15
C PRO A 60 -15.02 -0.73 -3.32
N ASN A 61 -13.97 0.06 -3.17
CA ASN A 61 -13.46 1.00 -4.16
C ASN A 61 -11.96 0.80 -4.46
N TYR A 62 -11.50 -0.46 -4.41
CA TYR A 62 -10.12 -0.85 -4.68
C TYR A 62 -9.91 -1.19 -6.15
N HIS A 63 -9.04 -0.46 -6.84
CA HIS A 63 -8.73 -0.67 -8.27
C HIS A 63 -7.25 -0.85 -8.57
N TYR A 64 -6.38 -0.75 -7.53
CA TYR A 64 -4.92 -0.84 -7.69
C TYR A 64 -4.32 -2.03 -6.94
N LEU A 65 -5.11 -3.03 -6.57
CA LEU A 65 -4.61 -4.22 -5.87
C LEU A 65 -3.84 -5.18 -6.79
N GLY A 66 -4.05 -5.12 -8.11
CA GLY A 66 -3.71 -6.22 -8.99
C GLY A 66 -4.65 -7.41 -8.74
N TRP A 67 -4.23 -8.62 -9.05
CA TRP A 67 -5.06 -9.84 -8.85
C TRP A 67 -6.43 -9.79 -9.55
N GLU A 68 -6.46 -9.23 -10.77
CA GLU A 68 -7.71 -9.01 -11.52
C GLU A 68 -8.51 -10.30 -11.76
N ASP A 69 -7.85 -11.46 -11.75
CA ASP A 69 -8.50 -12.77 -11.89
C ASP A 69 -9.16 -13.27 -10.60
N SER A 70 -8.89 -12.63 -9.46
CA SER A 70 -9.50 -13.03 -8.19
C SER A 70 -10.91 -12.47 -8.04
N GLU A 71 -11.91 -13.35 -7.85
CA GLU A 71 -13.28 -12.91 -7.57
C GLU A 71 -13.38 -12.05 -6.30
N ARG A 72 -12.58 -12.38 -5.26
CA ARG A 72 -12.53 -11.62 -4.02
C ARG A 72 -12.01 -10.20 -4.22
N VAL A 73 -11.03 -10.02 -5.10
CA VAL A 73 -10.50 -8.69 -5.44
C VAL A 73 -11.51 -7.93 -6.29
N ARG A 74 -12.14 -8.58 -7.29
CA ARG A 74 -13.19 -7.95 -8.09
C ARG A 74 -14.38 -7.48 -7.25
N ALA A 75 -14.74 -8.20 -6.20
CA ALA A 75 -15.79 -7.78 -5.27
C ALA A 75 -15.44 -6.48 -4.49
N LEU A 76 -14.15 -6.18 -4.34
CA LEU A 76 -13.66 -4.93 -3.73
C LEU A 76 -13.57 -3.75 -4.72
N ALA A 77 -13.86 -3.96 -6.00
CA ALA A 77 -13.75 -2.94 -7.05
C ALA A 77 -15.12 -2.54 -7.64
N THR A 78 -16.20 -2.70 -6.88
CA THR A 78 -17.57 -2.43 -7.36
C THR A 78 -17.98 -0.96 -7.33
N GLN A 79 -17.21 -0.10 -6.67
CA GLN A 79 -17.40 1.35 -6.63
C GLN A 79 -16.22 2.06 -7.28
N PRO A 80 -16.37 3.29 -7.78
CA PRO A 80 -15.26 4.05 -8.35
C PRO A 80 -14.10 4.21 -7.37
N ALA A 81 -12.86 4.18 -7.90
CA ALA A 81 -11.67 4.47 -7.11
C ALA A 81 -11.69 5.91 -6.59
N PRO A 82 -11.15 6.17 -5.39
CA PRO A 82 -10.99 7.55 -4.89
C PRO A 82 -10.13 8.42 -5.79
N LEU A 83 -9.08 7.84 -6.38
CA LEU A 83 -8.21 8.45 -7.37
C LEU A 83 -7.81 7.39 -8.39
N ASP A 84 -7.56 7.79 -9.62
CA ASP A 84 -6.91 6.95 -10.62
C ASP A 84 -5.44 7.40 -10.84
N ASP A 85 -4.66 6.57 -11.54
CA ASP A 85 -3.25 6.80 -11.79
C ASP A 85 -2.94 7.91 -12.82
N THR A 86 -3.98 8.56 -13.36
CA THR A 86 -3.89 9.76 -14.19
C THR A 86 -4.13 11.05 -13.39
N ALA A 87 -4.56 10.93 -12.14
CA ALA A 87 -4.75 12.09 -11.26
C ALA A 87 -3.45 12.89 -11.05
N PRO A 88 -3.54 14.18 -10.69
CA PRO A 88 -2.36 14.99 -10.44
C PRO A 88 -1.41 14.34 -9.42
N ARG A 89 -0.12 14.39 -9.70
CA ARG A 89 0.94 13.84 -8.83
C ARG A 89 0.76 14.22 -7.36
N ALA A 90 0.48 15.49 -7.09
CA ALA A 90 0.29 15.98 -5.72
C ALA A 90 -0.87 15.29 -4.99
N GLU A 91 -1.97 14.99 -5.70
CA GLU A 91 -3.13 14.30 -5.14
C GLU A 91 -2.82 12.83 -4.84
N ILE A 92 -2.12 12.14 -5.74
CA ILE A 92 -1.69 10.75 -5.54
C ILE A 92 -0.75 10.65 -4.34
N LEU A 93 0.24 11.53 -4.25
CA LEU A 93 1.18 11.54 -3.13
C LEU A 93 0.50 11.91 -1.81
N ALA A 94 -0.44 12.86 -1.82
CA ALA A 94 -1.25 13.19 -0.64
C ALA A 94 -2.10 11.99 -0.18
N ARG A 95 -2.64 11.21 -1.11
CA ARG A 95 -3.37 9.97 -0.79
C ARG A 95 -2.47 8.95 -0.11
N LEU A 96 -1.26 8.74 -0.61
CA LEU A 96 -0.28 7.84 0.01
C LEU A 96 0.07 8.31 1.42
N ASP A 97 0.34 9.60 1.60
CA ASP A 97 0.68 10.19 2.90
C ASP A 97 -0.50 10.03 3.90
N GLN A 98 -1.73 10.24 3.44
CA GLN A 98 -2.94 10.04 4.25
C GLN A 98 -3.07 8.59 4.74
N ILE A 99 -2.88 7.61 3.86
CA ILE A 99 -2.95 6.20 4.22
C ILE A 99 -1.79 5.84 5.16
N GLY A 100 -0.59 6.37 4.95
CA GLY A 100 0.54 6.20 5.85
C GLY A 100 0.25 6.70 7.26
N ALA A 101 -0.40 7.86 7.40
CA ALA A 101 -0.86 8.39 8.68
C ALA A 101 -1.88 7.47 9.35
N GLN A 102 -2.87 6.97 8.60
CA GLN A 102 -3.87 6.01 9.11
C GLN A 102 -3.23 4.70 9.59
N VAL A 103 -2.20 4.21 8.90
CA VAL A 103 -1.42 3.03 9.33
C VAL A 103 -0.74 3.30 10.68
N GLY A 104 -0.09 4.44 10.83
CA GLY A 104 0.54 4.85 12.09
C GLY A 104 -0.48 4.93 13.23
N ASP A 105 -1.61 5.61 13.01
CA ASP A 105 -2.68 5.76 13.99
C ASP A 105 -3.30 4.41 14.37
N PHE A 106 -3.49 3.51 13.39
CA PHE A 106 -4.02 2.18 13.64
C PHE A 106 -3.09 1.34 14.54
N LEU A 107 -1.79 1.42 14.34
CA LEU A 107 -0.80 0.59 15.04
C LEU A 107 -0.42 1.13 16.42
N THR A 108 -0.35 2.45 16.57
CA THR A 108 0.14 3.08 17.80
C THR A 108 -0.63 2.63 19.03
N GLY A 109 0.09 2.26 20.09
CA GLY A 109 -0.45 1.85 21.37
C GLY A 109 -1.03 0.44 21.40
N LYS A 110 -1.01 -0.33 20.31
CA LYS A 110 -1.53 -1.71 20.27
C LYS A 110 -0.46 -2.72 20.70
N ASP A 111 -0.81 -3.56 21.64
CA ASP A 111 -0.03 -4.75 22.00
C ASP A 111 -0.32 -5.91 21.04
N GLU A 112 0.34 -7.04 21.26
CA GLU A 112 0.17 -8.24 20.44
C GLU A 112 -1.28 -8.75 20.46
N ALA A 113 -1.94 -8.71 21.61
CA ALA A 113 -3.33 -9.17 21.73
C ALA A 113 -4.30 -8.27 20.96
N ALA A 114 -4.07 -6.96 20.94
CA ALA A 114 -4.87 -6.00 20.16
C ALA A 114 -4.62 -6.11 18.65
N LEU A 115 -3.48 -6.69 18.24
CA LEU A 115 -3.13 -6.95 16.85
C LEU A 115 -3.46 -8.39 16.39
N ASP A 116 -4.02 -9.21 17.28
CA ASP A 116 -4.51 -10.55 16.91
C ASP A 116 -5.71 -10.46 15.96
N GLY A 117 -6.02 -11.57 15.28
CA GLY A 117 -7.12 -11.68 14.35
C GLY A 117 -6.68 -11.90 12.90
N GLU A 118 -7.64 -11.81 12.01
CA GLU A 118 -7.44 -12.07 10.59
C GLU A 118 -7.78 -10.85 9.73
N VAL A 119 -7.10 -10.75 8.59
CA VAL A 119 -7.33 -9.72 7.57
C VAL A 119 -7.51 -10.39 6.20
N PHE A 120 -7.96 -9.63 5.22
CA PHE A 120 -8.15 -10.09 3.84
C PHE A 120 -6.89 -10.76 3.27
N SER A 121 -7.10 -11.80 2.47
CA SER A 121 -6.05 -12.42 1.64
C SER A 121 -6.64 -12.89 0.31
N ALA A 122 -6.04 -12.46 -0.80
CA ALA A 122 -6.35 -12.99 -2.13
C ALA A 122 -5.71 -14.37 -2.36
N ALA A 123 -4.62 -14.67 -1.65
CA ALA A 123 -3.76 -15.83 -1.91
C ALA A 123 -4.12 -17.09 -1.11
N THR A 124 -5.01 -17.00 -0.13
CA THR A 124 -5.39 -18.14 0.70
C THR A 124 -6.76 -18.70 0.34
N ALA A 125 -6.96 -19.99 0.55
CA ALA A 125 -8.26 -20.64 0.26
C ALA A 125 -9.40 -20.04 1.11
N SER A 126 -9.12 -19.67 2.38
CA SER A 126 -10.09 -19.05 3.28
C SER A 126 -10.45 -17.60 2.91
N GLY A 127 -9.62 -16.91 2.13
CA GLY A 127 -9.76 -15.48 1.86
C GLY A 127 -9.23 -14.58 2.97
N THR A 128 -8.61 -15.15 3.99
CA THR A 128 -8.03 -14.44 5.14
C THR A 128 -6.66 -14.99 5.52
N ARG A 129 -5.93 -14.23 6.30
CA ARG A 129 -4.67 -14.64 6.93
C ARG A 129 -4.47 -13.92 8.26
N PRO A 130 -3.63 -14.46 9.16
CA PRO A 130 -3.32 -13.80 10.42
C PRO A 130 -2.81 -12.38 10.21
N ARG A 131 -3.34 -11.43 10.99
CA ARG A 131 -2.97 -10.00 10.88
C ARG A 131 -1.48 -9.77 11.08
N LEU A 132 -0.85 -10.40 12.07
CA LEU A 132 0.60 -10.23 12.30
C LEU A 132 1.43 -10.68 11.08
N THR A 133 1.01 -11.76 10.42
CA THR A 133 1.64 -12.20 9.15
C THR A 133 1.47 -11.14 8.07
N ALA A 134 0.26 -10.60 7.92
CA ALA A 134 -0.03 -9.56 6.94
C ALA A 134 0.77 -8.28 7.19
N LEU A 135 0.91 -7.84 8.45
CA LEU A 135 1.71 -6.67 8.82
C LEU A 135 3.17 -6.83 8.36
N GLY A 136 3.81 -7.96 8.63
CA GLY A 136 5.17 -8.23 8.16
C GLY A 136 5.28 -8.31 6.63
N MET A 137 4.26 -8.89 5.97
CA MET A 137 4.22 -8.97 4.50
C MET A 137 4.07 -7.59 3.85
N GLN A 138 3.19 -6.75 4.38
CA GLN A 138 2.95 -5.42 3.82
C GLN A 138 4.17 -4.50 3.99
N LEU A 139 4.89 -4.61 5.09
CA LEU A 139 6.14 -3.86 5.26
C LEU A 139 7.16 -4.22 4.16
N ARG A 140 7.35 -5.52 3.88
CA ARG A 140 8.21 -5.98 2.77
C ARG A 140 7.67 -5.57 1.40
N HIS A 141 6.36 -5.52 1.24
CA HIS A 141 5.70 -5.11 0.00
C HIS A 141 5.97 -3.64 -0.33
N VAL A 142 5.95 -2.75 0.66
CA VAL A 142 6.35 -1.34 0.47
C VAL A 142 7.81 -1.26 0.01
N ALA A 143 8.73 -1.99 0.66
CA ALA A 143 10.14 -2.03 0.27
C ALA A 143 10.33 -2.57 -1.15
N TYR A 144 9.59 -3.61 -1.54
CA TYR A 144 9.61 -4.15 -2.90
C TYR A 144 9.22 -3.09 -3.94
N HIS A 145 8.11 -2.39 -3.74
CA HIS A 145 7.67 -1.35 -4.67
C HIS A 145 8.57 -0.12 -4.69
N ARG A 146 9.20 0.23 -3.56
CA ARG A 146 10.29 1.22 -3.54
C ARG A 146 11.42 0.81 -4.49
N GLY A 147 11.84 -0.44 -4.44
CA GLY A 147 12.83 -1.00 -5.36
C GLY A 147 12.39 -0.92 -6.82
N GLN A 148 11.14 -1.23 -7.13
CA GLN A 148 10.59 -1.12 -8.49
C GLN A 148 10.64 0.32 -9.02
N VAL A 149 10.28 1.31 -8.21
CA VAL A 149 10.37 2.73 -8.58
C VAL A 149 11.83 3.14 -8.87
N GLN A 150 12.77 2.71 -8.02
CA GLN A 150 14.21 3.00 -8.22
C GLN A 150 14.77 2.35 -9.49
N LEU A 151 14.41 1.10 -9.78
CA LEU A 151 14.82 0.41 -11.00
C LEU A 151 14.19 1.06 -12.23
N GLY A 152 12.93 1.45 -12.17
CA GLY A 152 12.25 2.16 -13.23
C GLY A 152 12.92 3.47 -13.61
N LYS A 153 13.46 4.21 -12.66
CA LYS A 153 14.24 5.44 -12.91
C LYS A 153 15.52 5.18 -13.73
N LYS A 154 16.17 4.05 -13.47
CA LYS A 154 17.42 3.69 -14.20
C LYS A 154 17.16 3.24 -15.61
N SER A 155 15.95 2.80 -15.93
CA SER A 155 15.58 2.27 -17.24
C SER A 155 14.89 3.30 -18.16
N ARG A 156 14.74 4.55 -17.70
CA ARG A 156 14.13 5.67 -18.46
C ARG A 156 15.14 6.53 -19.17
#